data_2513b732981bdbd2c1b70f0ea2f8d56d
#
_entry.id   2513b732981bdbd2c1b70f0ea2f8d56d
#
_cell.length_a   1.000
_cell.length_b   1.000
_cell.length_c   1.000
_cell.angle_alpha   90.00
_cell.angle_beta   90.00
_cell.angle_gamma   90.00
#
_symmetry.space_group_name_H-M   'P 1'
#
loop_
_entity.id
_entity.type
_entity.pdbx_description
1 polymer ?
#
loop_
_entity_poly.entity_id
_entity_poly.type
_entity_poly.pdbx_seq_one_letter_code
_entity_poly.pdbx_strand_id
1 'polypeptide(L)'
;GNLYHEPGLIEEEMMTLDKKKNPAFEVCDAIYFLAYKDGKVVGRIAGMVNRPSNEAWGQKRARFGFVDFIDDDEVVDALFGAVEKWAREQGMEEIHGPMGFTDMDHEGMLIEGFDQIGTMATIYNYPYYPKQVERIGYGKDQDWHEFKIYIPDGVPEKHLRIGEIVKKKYGLKVLKFKNAKEIMPYARPVFHTLNAAFAPLYGFAQLTEKQIDYYINMYIPMLRYDLVTLIVREEDNAVVGFGISLPNLSRALQKARGHMLPFGWIHLLKALKSKPKVIDLYLTRV
;
A
#
# COMPACT_ATOMS: atom_id res chain seq x y z
N GLY A 1 1.49 24.23 1.00
CA GLY A 1 1.23 22.82 1.29
C GLY A 1 2.04 22.36 2.49
N ASN A 2 1.64 21.27 3.12
CA ASN A 2 2.36 20.69 4.25
C ASN A 2 3.74 20.17 3.78
N LEU A 3 4.80 20.45 4.55
CA LEU A 3 6.18 20.09 4.22
C LEU A 3 6.45 18.57 4.31
N TYR A 4 5.62 17.86 5.05
CA TYR A 4 5.76 16.44 5.35
C TYR A 4 4.80 15.56 4.55
N HIS A 5 3.79 16.17 3.92
CA HIS A 5 2.85 15.43 3.07
C HIS A 5 3.52 15.05 1.75
N GLU A 6 3.41 13.77 1.40
CA GLU A 6 3.75 13.23 0.10
C GLU A 6 2.46 13.08 -0.71
N PRO A 7 2.28 13.88 -1.77
CA PRO A 7 1.11 13.73 -2.62
C PRO A 7 1.24 12.49 -3.49
N GLY A 8 0.26 11.61 -3.43
CA GLY A 8 0.10 10.54 -4.42
C GLY A 8 -0.12 11.10 -5.84
N LEU A 9 0.01 10.27 -6.85
CA LEU A 9 -0.28 10.63 -8.23
C LEU A 9 -1.78 10.61 -8.47
N ILE A 10 -2.34 11.72 -8.92
CA ILE A 10 -3.78 11.88 -9.19
C ILE A 10 -4.24 10.87 -10.24
N GLU A 11 -3.43 10.65 -11.28
CA GLU A 11 -3.74 9.71 -12.34
C GLU A 11 -3.84 8.27 -11.82
N GLU A 12 -2.99 7.89 -10.87
CA GLU A 12 -3.00 6.58 -10.22
C GLU A 12 -4.24 6.41 -9.33
N GLU A 13 -4.54 7.40 -8.49
CA GLU A 13 -5.74 7.38 -7.66
C GLU A 13 -7.02 7.32 -8.51
N MET A 14 -7.08 8.09 -9.61
CA MET A 14 -8.20 8.01 -10.55
C MET A 14 -8.35 6.63 -11.19
N MET A 15 -7.26 5.95 -11.49
CA MET A 15 -7.30 4.58 -12.02
C MET A 15 -7.78 3.59 -10.95
N THR A 16 -7.30 3.73 -9.72
CA THR A 16 -7.70 2.89 -8.58
C THR A 16 -9.19 3.00 -8.29
N LEU A 17 -9.77 4.20 -8.39
CA LEU A 17 -11.18 4.45 -8.14
C LEU A 17 -12.09 4.18 -9.36
N ASP A 18 -11.54 3.95 -10.54
CA ASP A 18 -12.31 3.69 -11.77
C ASP A 18 -12.81 2.24 -11.82
N LYS A 19 -14.12 2.05 -11.72
CA LYS A 19 -14.79 0.75 -11.80
C LYS A 19 -14.50 -0.06 -13.07
N LYS A 20 -14.09 0.61 -14.15
CA LYS A 20 -13.78 -0.05 -15.43
C LYS A 20 -12.31 -0.45 -15.57
N LYS A 21 -11.43 0.17 -14.78
CA LYS A 21 -9.98 0.00 -14.90
C LYS A 21 -9.38 -0.84 -13.79
N ASN A 22 -9.91 -0.71 -12.56
CA ASN A 22 -9.40 -1.46 -11.42
C ASN A 22 -10.04 -2.86 -11.35
N PRO A 23 -9.25 -3.95 -11.50
CA PRO A 23 -9.77 -5.31 -11.42
C PRO A 23 -10.28 -5.70 -10.03
N ALA A 24 -10.03 -4.91 -8.98
CA ALA A 24 -10.60 -5.13 -7.65
C ALA A 24 -12.14 -5.13 -7.68
N PHE A 25 -12.76 -4.44 -8.62
CA PHE A 25 -14.23 -4.42 -8.78
C PHE A 25 -14.85 -5.74 -9.26
N GLU A 26 -14.06 -6.76 -9.58
CA GLU A 26 -14.59 -8.11 -9.79
C GLU A 26 -15.06 -8.76 -8.49
N VAL A 27 -14.48 -8.34 -7.37
CA VAL A 27 -14.71 -8.95 -6.04
C VAL A 27 -15.11 -7.93 -4.97
N CYS A 28 -15.06 -6.64 -5.29
CA CYS A 28 -15.39 -5.55 -4.37
C CYS A 28 -16.56 -4.72 -4.90
N ASP A 29 -17.47 -4.37 -3.98
CA ASP A 29 -18.42 -3.28 -4.19
C ASP A 29 -17.86 -2.01 -3.55
N ALA A 30 -18.08 -0.85 -4.17
CA ALA A 30 -17.66 0.42 -3.61
C ALA A 30 -18.62 1.57 -3.93
N ILE A 31 -18.64 2.53 -3.03
CA ILE A 31 -19.34 3.80 -3.15
C ILE A 31 -18.43 4.95 -2.76
N TYR A 32 -18.67 6.12 -3.37
CA TYR A 32 -17.89 7.33 -3.11
C TYR A 32 -18.81 8.47 -2.71
N PHE A 33 -18.42 9.20 -1.68
CA PHE A 33 -19.14 10.37 -1.21
C PHE A 33 -18.23 11.60 -1.18
N LEU A 34 -18.81 12.75 -1.52
CA LEU A 34 -18.20 14.06 -1.37
C LEU A 34 -19.09 14.91 -0.45
N ALA A 35 -18.46 15.56 0.52
CA ALA A 35 -19.14 16.57 1.34
C ALA A 35 -18.91 17.96 0.75
N TYR A 36 -20.00 18.75 0.71
CA TYR A 36 -19.98 20.13 0.24
C TYR A 36 -20.40 21.08 1.36
N LYS A 37 -19.68 22.18 1.52
CA LYS A 37 -20.04 23.31 2.41
C LYS A 37 -19.82 24.59 1.63
N ASP A 38 -20.85 25.44 1.56
CA ASP A 38 -20.83 26.70 0.80
C ASP A 38 -20.40 26.52 -0.68
N GLY A 39 -20.88 25.44 -1.31
CA GLY A 39 -20.59 25.12 -2.72
C GLY A 39 -19.17 24.59 -2.99
N LYS A 40 -18.37 24.37 -1.94
CA LYS A 40 -17.00 23.81 -2.05
C LYS A 40 -16.95 22.38 -1.54
N VAL A 41 -16.14 21.54 -2.19
CA VAL A 41 -15.82 20.23 -1.65
C VAL A 41 -14.97 20.40 -0.40
N VAL A 42 -15.41 19.85 0.72
CA VAL A 42 -14.75 19.95 2.03
C VAL A 42 -14.39 18.59 2.64
N GLY A 43 -14.75 17.51 1.95
CA GLY A 43 -14.38 16.18 2.34
C GLY A 43 -14.78 15.13 1.31
N ARG A 44 -14.17 13.96 1.43
CA ARG A 44 -14.45 12.77 0.63
C ARG A 44 -14.28 11.51 1.47
N ILE A 45 -14.94 10.44 1.10
CA ILE A 45 -14.78 9.12 1.69
C ILE A 45 -15.25 8.06 0.69
N ALA A 46 -14.60 6.91 0.69
CA ALA A 46 -15.06 5.72 0.00
C ALA A 46 -15.53 4.68 1.02
N GLY A 47 -16.62 3.99 0.71
CA GLY A 47 -17.02 2.75 1.35
C GLY A 47 -16.77 1.57 0.43
N MET A 48 -16.25 0.46 0.95
CA MET A 48 -15.91 -0.72 0.17
C MET A 48 -16.31 -2.00 0.91
N VAL A 49 -16.73 -3.00 0.16
CA VAL A 49 -16.98 -4.37 0.66
C VAL A 49 -16.20 -5.34 -0.22
N ASN A 50 -15.21 -6.00 0.35
CA ASN A 50 -14.47 -7.09 -0.29
C ASN A 50 -15.08 -8.41 0.17
N ARG A 51 -15.88 -9.05 -0.69
CA ARG A 51 -16.64 -10.25 -0.32
C ARG A 51 -15.74 -11.47 -0.05
N PRO A 52 -14.74 -11.78 -0.91
CA PRO A 52 -13.81 -12.87 -0.61
C PRO A 52 -13.01 -12.66 0.68
N SER A 53 -12.60 -11.43 0.98
CA SER A 53 -11.93 -11.12 2.23
C SER A 53 -12.83 -11.38 3.43
N ASN A 54 -14.09 -10.93 3.38
CA ASN A 54 -15.06 -11.20 4.43
C ASN A 54 -15.32 -12.69 4.64
N GLU A 55 -15.42 -13.46 3.56
CA GLU A 55 -15.57 -14.90 3.61
C GLU A 55 -14.34 -15.59 4.23
N ALA A 56 -13.13 -15.21 3.78
CA ALA A 56 -11.88 -15.78 4.28
C ALA A 56 -11.67 -15.52 5.79
N TRP A 57 -12.10 -14.36 6.27
CA TRP A 57 -11.98 -13.96 7.68
C TRP A 57 -13.21 -14.32 8.53
N GLY A 58 -14.29 -14.87 7.93
CA GLY A 58 -15.53 -15.19 8.63
C GLY A 58 -16.22 -13.97 9.24
N GLN A 59 -16.19 -12.83 8.55
CA GLN A 59 -16.65 -11.52 9.06
C GLN A 59 -17.63 -10.85 8.08
N LYS A 60 -18.36 -9.84 8.56
CA LYS A 60 -19.22 -8.96 7.77
C LYS A 60 -18.79 -7.51 7.96
N ARG A 61 -17.61 -7.18 7.45
CA ARG A 61 -17.01 -5.84 7.59
C ARG A 61 -17.03 -5.07 6.27
N ALA A 62 -17.47 -3.82 6.31
CA ALA A 62 -17.15 -2.84 5.30
C ALA A 62 -15.82 -2.16 5.63
N ARG A 63 -15.17 -1.63 4.60
CA ARG A 63 -14.00 -0.77 4.73
C ARG A 63 -14.41 0.66 4.45
N PHE A 64 -13.84 1.63 5.18
CA PHE A 64 -13.78 3.00 4.71
C PHE A 64 -12.35 3.35 4.34
N GLY A 65 -12.16 4.20 3.33
CA GLY A 65 -10.84 4.63 2.88
C GLY A 65 -10.92 5.80 1.93
N PHE A 66 -9.79 6.17 1.32
CA PHE A 66 -9.70 7.36 0.46
C PHE A 66 -10.37 8.59 1.11
N VAL A 67 -10.20 8.68 2.43
CA VAL A 67 -10.89 9.64 3.29
C VAL A 67 -10.07 10.90 3.46
N ASP A 68 -10.73 12.04 3.29
CA ASP A 68 -10.15 13.36 3.50
C ASP A 68 -11.24 14.33 3.93
N PHE A 69 -10.99 15.15 4.94
CA PHE A 69 -12.00 16.08 5.46
C PHE A 69 -11.35 17.27 6.19
N ILE A 70 -12.06 18.38 6.21
CA ILE A 70 -11.71 19.52 7.06
C ILE A 70 -12.06 19.23 8.52
N ASP A 71 -11.44 19.95 9.46
CA ASP A 71 -11.75 19.83 10.90
C ASP A 71 -13.11 20.48 11.21
N ASP A 72 -14.18 19.74 10.92
CA ASP A 72 -15.56 20.18 11.04
C ASP A 72 -16.45 18.98 11.37
N ASP A 73 -17.09 19.01 12.54
CA ASP A 73 -17.87 17.90 13.08
C ASP A 73 -19.02 17.48 12.14
N GLU A 74 -19.74 18.45 11.55
CA GLU A 74 -20.87 18.16 10.67
C GLU A 74 -20.42 17.45 9.37
N VAL A 75 -19.22 17.83 8.84
CA VAL A 75 -18.64 17.21 7.66
C VAL A 75 -18.25 15.76 7.95
N VAL A 76 -17.63 15.51 9.09
CA VAL A 76 -17.21 14.16 9.51
C VAL A 76 -18.44 13.28 9.74
N ASP A 77 -19.42 13.77 10.50
CA ASP A 77 -20.67 13.04 10.79
C ASP A 77 -21.41 12.67 9.49
N ALA A 78 -21.49 13.60 8.53
CA ALA A 78 -22.16 13.37 7.27
C ALA A 78 -21.44 12.30 6.40
N LEU A 79 -20.10 12.38 6.30
CA LEU A 79 -19.30 11.45 5.50
C LEU A 79 -19.38 10.04 6.07
N PHE A 80 -19.07 9.87 7.35
CA PHE A 80 -19.07 8.56 7.99
C PHE A 80 -20.49 7.98 8.09
N GLY A 81 -21.49 8.80 8.43
CA GLY A 81 -22.89 8.38 8.46
C GLY A 81 -23.39 7.87 7.10
N ALA A 82 -22.95 8.49 5.99
CA ALA A 82 -23.29 8.04 4.64
C ALA A 82 -22.68 6.66 4.33
N VAL A 83 -21.41 6.44 4.65
CA VAL A 83 -20.73 5.14 4.45
C VAL A 83 -21.33 4.07 5.36
N GLU A 84 -21.60 4.38 6.63
CA GLU A 84 -22.21 3.44 7.58
C GLU A 84 -23.62 3.01 7.12
N LYS A 85 -24.42 3.96 6.62
CA LYS A 85 -25.74 3.65 6.07
C LYS A 85 -25.61 2.68 4.89
N TRP A 86 -24.74 3.00 3.93
CA TRP A 86 -24.50 2.13 2.78
C TRP A 86 -23.97 0.75 3.21
N ALA A 87 -23.05 0.68 4.19
CA ALA A 87 -22.53 -0.59 4.69
C ALA A 87 -23.63 -1.48 5.27
N ARG A 88 -24.57 -0.90 6.05
CA ARG A 88 -25.76 -1.64 6.55
C ARG A 88 -26.63 -2.14 5.41
N GLU A 89 -26.82 -1.34 4.36
CA GLU A 89 -27.59 -1.73 3.15
C GLU A 89 -26.91 -2.87 2.40
N GLN A 90 -25.56 -3.00 2.49
CA GLN A 90 -24.79 -4.12 1.95
C GLN A 90 -24.80 -5.36 2.88
N GLY A 91 -25.47 -5.29 4.03
CA GLY A 91 -25.54 -6.39 5.01
C GLY A 91 -24.30 -6.51 5.89
N MET A 92 -23.51 -5.45 6.02
CA MET A 92 -22.34 -5.43 6.88
C MET A 92 -22.75 -5.06 8.31
N GLU A 93 -22.05 -5.66 9.28
CA GLU A 93 -22.29 -5.49 10.72
C GLU A 93 -21.25 -4.58 11.37
N GLU A 94 -20.07 -4.46 10.73
CA GLU A 94 -18.95 -3.67 11.20
C GLU A 94 -18.36 -2.83 10.06
N ILE A 95 -17.64 -1.77 10.43
CA ILE A 95 -16.86 -0.96 9.51
C ILE A 95 -15.49 -0.69 10.11
N HIS A 96 -14.43 -0.81 9.31
CA HIS A 96 -13.06 -0.55 9.72
C HIS A 96 -12.28 0.22 8.63
N GLY A 97 -11.14 0.79 9.00
CA GLY A 97 -10.32 1.58 8.08
C GLY A 97 -9.51 2.65 8.83
N PRO A 98 -8.86 3.55 8.08
CA PRO A 98 -8.86 3.62 6.60
C PRO A 98 -8.14 2.45 5.94
N MET A 99 -8.74 1.88 4.91
CA MET A 99 -8.16 0.81 4.09
C MET A 99 -8.65 0.97 2.65
N GLY A 100 -7.87 0.45 1.69
CA GLY A 100 -8.26 0.41 0.29
C GLY A 100 -8.93 -0.90 -0.13
N PHE A 101 -8.94 -1.17 -1.43
CA PHE A 101 -9.43 -2.41 -2.01
C PHE A 101 -8.56 -3.61 -1.63
N THR A 102 -7.24 -3.39 -1.58
CA THR A 102 -6.22 -4.38 -1.25
C THR A 102 -5.11 -3.74 -0.43
N ASP A 103 -4.20 -4.54 0.10
CA ASP A 103 -3.01 -4.09 0.83
C ASP A 103 -1.96 -3.37 -0.05
N MET A 104 -2.25 -3.24 -1.36
CA MET A 104 -1.47 -2.38 -2.25
C MET A 104 -1.90 -0.92 -2.19
N ASP A 105 -3.06 -0.63 -1.62
CA ASP A 105 -3.56 0.71 -1.35
C ASP A 105 -3.07 1.20 0.02
N HIS A 106 -3.18 2.50 0.26
CA HIS A 106 -2.82 3.08 1.55
C HIS A 106 -3.76 2.62 2.66
N GLU A 107 -3.18 2.29 3.82
CA GLU A 107 -3.89 1.83 5.00
C GLU A 107 -3.52 2.64 6.23
N GLY A 108 -4.47 2.72 7.16
CA GLY A 108 -4.27 3.34 8.45
C GLY A 108 -4.41 4.86 8.46
N MET A 109 -4.14 5.42 9.61
CA MET A 109 -4.21 6.85 9.90
C MET A 109 -3.00 7.23 10.73
N LEU A 110 -2.27 8.26 10.32
CA LEU A 110 -1.08 8.73 11.04
C LEU A 110 -1.48 9.25 12.42
N ILE A 111 -0.86 8.72 13.47
CA ILE A 111 -1.07 9.12 14.87
C ILE A 111 0.20 9.67 15.51
N GLU A 112 1.38 9.32 14.99
CA GLU A 112 2.69 9.82 15.46
C GLU A 112 3.59 10.11 14.25
N GLY A 113 4.60 10.99 14.41
CA GLY A 113 5.54 11.33 13.34
C GLY A 113 5.03 12.37 12.35
N PHE A 114 4.14 13.27 12.76
CA PHE A 114 3.60 14.36 11.92
C PHE A 114 4.67 15.34 11.41
N ASP A 115 5.86 15.30 11.98
CA ASP A 115 7.05 16.07 11.59
C ASP A 115 8.03 15.29 10.70
N GLN A 116 7.64 14.08 10.27
CA GLN A 116 8.41 13.23 9.37
C GLN A 116 7.74 13.18 7.99
N ILE A 117 8.58 13.16 6.95
CA ILE A 117 8.06 12.94 5.60
C ILE A 117 7.69 11.48 5.44
N GLY A 118 6.47 11.23 4.95
CA GLY A 118 6.02 9.88 4.66
C GLY A 118 6.77 9.21 3.51
N THR A 119 6.41 7.98 3.21
CA THR A 119 6.89 7.22 2.06
C THR A 119 5.73 6.93 1.10
N MET A 120 6.03 6.45 -0.09
CA MET A 120 5.02 6.10 -1.10
C MET A 120 4.00 5.05 -0.57
N ALA A 121 4.39 4.26 0.43
CA ALA A 121 3.55 3.21 1.00
C ALA A 121 2.78 3.65 2.25
N THR A 122 3.05 4.85 2.77
CA THR A 122 2.47 5.33 4.02
C THR A 122 1.53 6.51 3.79
N ILE A 123 0.62 6.73 4.73
CA ILE A 123 -0.36 7.81 4.66
C ILE A 123 0.10 9.00 5.48
N TYR A 124 -0.30 10.20 5.06
CA TYR A 124 -0.17 11.42 5.85
C TYR A 124 -1.55 12.07 6.03
N ASN A 125 -1.90 12.37 7.26
CA ASN A 125 -3.09 13.13 7.61
C ASN A 125 -2.76 14.17 8.69
N TYR A 126 -3.66 15.11 8.92
CA TYR A 126 -3.53 16.08 10.02
C TYR A 126 -3.85 15.44 11.38
N PRO A 127 -3.32 16.01 12.50
CA PRO A 127 -3.54 15.46 13.85
C PRO A 127 -5.00 15.44 14.33
N TYR A 128 -5.90 16.18 13.68
CA TYR A 128 -7.31 16.17 14.02
C TYR A 128 -8.07 14.95 13.49
N TYR A 129 -7.52 14.23 12.48
CA TYR A 129 -8.19 13.06 11.87
C TYR A 129 -8.51 11.97 12.90
N PRO A 130 -7.54 11.42 13.65
CA PRO A 130 -7.86 10.41 14.66
C PRO A 130 -8.82 10.92 15.74
N LYS A 131 -8.69 12.19 16.16
CA LYS A 131 -9.59 12.79 17.14
C LYS A 131 -11.03 12.85 16.68
N GLN A 132 -11.24 13.23 15.40
CA GLN A 132 -12.57 13.29 14.80
C GLN A 132 -13.18 11.89 14.66
N VAL A 133 -12.38 10.90 14.25
CA VAL A 133 -12.85 9.52 14.10
C VAL A 133 -13.18 8.90 15.47
N GLU A 134 -12.38 9.15 16.50
CA GLU A 134 -12.68 8.75 17.88
C GLU A 134 -13.95 9.45 18.42
N ARG A 135 -14.13 10.75 18.12
CA ARG A 135 -15.34 11.52 18.54
C ARG A 135 -16.63 10.88 18.05
N ILE A 136 -16.66 10.35 16.83
CA ILE A 136 -17.85 9.69 16.27
C ILE A 136 -18.00 8.23 16.71
N GLY A 137 -17.16 7.75 17.62
CA GLY A 137 -17.30 6.46 18.29
C GLY A 137 -16.46 5.31 17.72
N TYR A 138 -15.53 5.57 16.79
CA TYR A 138 -14.60 4.56 16.35
C TYR A 138 -13.50 4.33 17.38
N GLY A 139 -13.14 3.08 17.60
CA GLY A 139 -12.00 2.68 18.43
C GLY A 139 -10.81 2.24 17.60
N LYS A 140 -9.64 2.22 18.21
CA LYS A 140 -8.43 1.69 17.60
C LYS A 140 -8.54 0.16 17.48
N ASP A 141 -8.25 -0.37 16.28
CA ASP A 141 -8.28 -1.81 16.00
C ASP A 141 -6.85 -2.37 15.86
N GLN A 142 -6.00 -1.74 15.05
CA GLN A 142 -4.64 -2.22 14.77
C GLN A 142 -3.64 -1.06 14.68
N ASP A 143 -2.39 -1.32 15.07
CA ASP A 143 -1.26 -0.40 14.85
C ASP A 143 -0.33 -0.93 13.74
N TRP A 144 0.15 -0.03 12.89
CA TRP A 144 1.27 -0.24 11.99
C TRP A 144 2.45 0.61 12.43
N HIS A 145 3.64 0.04 12.42
CA HIS A 145 4.86 0.73 12.80
C HIS A 145 5.79 0.89 11.60
N GLU A 146 6.20 2.10 11.32
CA GLU A 146 7.25 2.41 10.35
C GLU A 146 8.56 2.67 11.09
N PHE A 147 9.66 2.06 10.60
CA PHE A 147 10.97 2.19 11.20
C PHE A 147 11.98 2.77 10.23
N LYS A 148 12.72 3.77 10.68
CA LYS A 148 13.92 4.25 10.00
C LYS A 148 15.14 3.50 10.50
N ILE A 149 15.75 2.72 9.60
CA ILE A 149 16.93 1.90 9.92
C ILE A 149 18.16 2.57 9.33
N TYR A 150 19.18 2.75 10.16
CA TYR A 150 20.49 3.21 9.71
C TYR A 150 21.34 1.99 9.35
N ILE A 151 21.79 1.94 8.07
CA ILE A 151 22.58 0.84 7.57
C ILE A 151 24.02 1.04 8.04
N PRO A 152 24.66 0.05 8.72
CA PRO A 152 26.05 0.10 9.09
C PRO A 152 26.98 -0.02 7.86
N ASP A 153 28.26 0.31 8.01
CA ASP A 153 29.25 0.29 6.93
C ASP A 153 29.47 -1.09 6.29
N GLY A 154 28.93 -2.13 6.88
CA GLY A 154 28.97 -3.50 6.33
C GLY A 154 27.96 -4.41 7.00
N VAL A 155 27.68 -5.53 6.36
CA VAL A 155 26.82 -6.56 6.95
C VAL A 155 27.61 -7.28 8.04
N PRO A 156 27.10 -7.36 9.29
CA PRO A 156 27.81 -8.08 10.36
C PRO A 156 28.10 -9.54 9.98
N GLU A 157 29.31 -10.03 10.26
CA GLU A 157 29.76 -11.40 9.92
C GLU A 157 28.77 -12.46 10.42
N LYS A 158 28.20 -12.26 11.61
CA LYS A 158 27.19 -13.16 12.18
C LYS A 158 26.00 -13.35 11.21
N HIS A 159 25.49 -12.29 10.59
CA HIS A 159 24.37 -12.38 9.65
C HIS A 159 24.76 -13.06 8.35
N LEU A 160 25.95 -12.79 7.83
CA LEU A 160 26.49 -13.49 6.65
C LEU A 160 26.59 -14.98 6.91
N ARG A 161 27.21 -15.38 8.06
CA ARG A 161 27.35 -16.78 8.45
C ARG A 161 26.01 -17.49 8.63
N ILE A 162 25.03 -16.84 9.30
CA ILE A 162 23.68 -17.40 9.46
C ILE A 162 23.02 -17.58 8.09
N GLY A 163 23.12 -16.60 7.21
CA GLY A 163 22.58 -16.68 5.86
C GLY A 163 23.13 -17.87 5.07
N GLU A 164 24.44 -18.12 5.13
CA GLU A 164 25.04 -19.28 4.45
C GLU A 164 24.58 -20.61 5.07
N ILE A 165 24.46 -20.69 6.40
CA ILE A 165 23.96 -21.90 7.09
C ILE A 165 22.51 -22.19 6.65
N VAL A 166 21.64 -21.16 6.62
CA VAL A 166 20.22 -21.29 6.25
C VAL A 166 20.11 -21.72 4.78
N LYS A 167 20.82 -21.07 3.87
CA LYS A 167 20.85 -21.45 2.45
C LYS A 167 21.21 -22.91 2.28
N LYS A 168 22.30 -23.34 2.89
CA LYS A 168 22.79 -24.74 2.80
C LYS A 168 21.81 -25.73 3.43
N LYS A 169 21.26 -25.39 4.60
CA LYS A 169 20.35 -26.30 5.35
C LYS A 169 19.04 -26.55 4.59
N TYR A 170 18.51 -25.54 3.92
CA TYR A 170 17.21 -25.61 3.26
C TYR A 170 17.27 -25.65 1.73
N GLY A 171 18.47 -25.81 1.13
CA GLY A 171 18.66 -25.85 -0.31
C GLY A 171 18.15 -24.57 -1.00
N LEU A 172 18.56 -23.42 -0.49
CA LEU A 172 18.06 -22.12 -0.98
C LEU A 172 19.08 -21.39 -1.83
N LYS A 173 18.59 -20.75 -2.88
CA LYS A 173 19.38 -19.90 -3.77
C LYS A 173 18.84 -18.48 -3.76
N VAL A 174 19.73 -17.50 -3.71
CA VAL A 174 19.40 -16.07 -3.83
C VAL A 174 19.55 -15.65 -5.28
N LEU A 175 18.48 -15.10 -5.86
CA LEU A 175 18.47 -14.56 -7.21
C LEU A 175 18.58 -13.04 -7.19
N LYS A 176 19.36 -12.50 -8.11
CA LYS A 176 19.49 -11.09 -8.43
C LYS A 176 19.24 -10.90 -9.93
N PHE A 177 18.71 -9.76 -10.29
CA PHE A 177 18.23 -9.49 -11.65
C PHE A 177 18.91 -8.25 -12.24
N LYS A 178 19.07 -8.24 -13.56
CA LYS A 178 19.66 -7.12 -14.31
C LYS A 178 18.62 -6.37 -15.13
N ASN A 179 17.53 -7.02 -15.47
CA ASN A 179 16.50 -6.46 -16.36
C ASN A 179 15.15 -7.17 -16.17
N ALA A 180 14.09 -6.58 -16.78
CA ALA A 180 12.74 -7.10 -16.75
C ALA A 180 12.61 -8.54 -17.28
N LYS A 181 13.37 -8.91 -18.31
CA LYS A 181 13.28 -10.23 -18.93
C LYS A 181 13.68 -11.35 -17.96
N GLU A 182 14.65 -11.08 -17.10
CA GLU A 182 15.12 -12.05 -16.11
C GLU A 182 14.13 -12.24 -14.95
N ILE A 183 13.43 -11.18 -14.52
CA ILE A 183 12.49 -11.24 -13.40
C ILE A 183 11.10 -11.71 -13.82
N MET A 184 10.69 -11.47 -15.07
CA MET A 184 9.32 -11.75 -15.53
C MET A 184 8.83 -13.18 -15.28
N PRO A 185 9.66 -14.26 -15.43
CA PRO A 185 9.21 -15.62 -15.08
C PRO A 185 8.86 -15.81 -13.63
N TYR A 186 9.38 -14.98 -12.74
CA TYR A 186 9.14 -15.02 -11.30
C TYR A 186 8.06 -14.06 -10.82
N ALA A 187 7.59 -13.14 -11.65
CA ALA A 187 6.65 -12.10 -11.24
C ALA A 187 5.36 -12.70 -10.65
N ARG A 188 4.71 -13.59 -11.37
CA ARG A 188 3.49 -14.28 -10.88
C ARG A 188 3.76 -15.16 -9.64
N PRO A 189 4.80 -16.03 -9.61
CA PRO A 189 5.19 -16.76 -8.41
C PRO A 189 5.41 -15.88 -7.17
N VAL A 190 5.98 -14.68 -7.32
CA VAL A 190 6.14 -13.71 -6.21
C VAL A 190 4.79 -13.29 -5.65
N PHE A 191 3.80 -12.96 -6.50
CA PHE A 191 2.47 -12.60 -6.03
C PHE A 191 1.71 -13.78 -5.40
N HIS A 192 1.90 -15.00 -5.89
CA HIS A 192 1.35 -16.18 -5.23
C HIS A 192 1.99 -16.41 -3.85
N THR A 193 3.30 -16.21 -3.75
CA THR A 193 4.00 -16.26 -2.45
C THR A 193 3.52 -15.15 -1.52
N LEU A 194 3.26 -13.94 -2.06
CA LEU A 194 2.68 -12.82 -1.30
C LEU A 194 1.30 -13.19 -0.76
N ASN A 195 0.40 -13.67 -1.60
CA ASN A 195 -0.93 -14.10 -1.19
C ASN A 195 -0.86 -15.15 -0.05
N ALA A 196 0.00 -16.15 -0.17
CA ALA A 196 0.16 -17.19 0.85
C ALA A 196 0.77 -16.65 2.16
N ALA A 197 1.82 -15.82 2.04
CA ALA A 197 2.58 -15.34 3.18
C ALA A 197 1.86 -14.23 3.95
N PHE A 198 1.01 -13.43 3.28
CA PHE A 198 0.28 -12.33 3.89
C PHE A 198 -1.13 -12.72 4.34
N ALA A 199 -1.62 -13.90 3.95
CA ALA A 199 -2.95 -14.38 4.33
C ALA A 199 -3.29 -14.23 5.84
N PRO A 200 -2.37 -14.43 6.79
CA PRO A 200 -2.65 -14.25 8.22
C PRO A 200 -2.53 -12.81 8.72
N LEU A 201 -2.13 -11.85 7.86
CA LEU A 201 -1.98 -10.45 8.27
C LEU A 201 -3.35 -9.76 8.37
N TYR A 202 -3.48 -8.87 9.35
CA TYR A 202 -4.71 -8.13 9.58
C TYR A 202 -5.22 -7.43 8.31
N GLY A 203 -6.49 -7.66 8.00
CA GLY A 203 -7.16 -7.01 6.88
C GLY A 203 -6.72 -7.47 5.48
N PHE A 204 -5.74 -8.37 5.37
CA PHE A 204 -5.25 -8.81 4.07
C PHE A 204 -6.36 -9.37 3.19
N ALA A 205 -6.40 -8.89 1.95
CA ALA A 205 -7.29 -9.39 0.90
C ALA A 205 -6.46 -10.09 -0.18
N GLN A 206 -6.68 -11.38 -0.37
CA GLN A 206 -5.98 -12.12 -1.43
C GLN A 206 -6.25 -11.52 -2.81
N LEU A 207 -5.19 -11.35 -3.57
CA LEU A 207 -5.25 -10.83 -4.94
C LEU A 207 -5.77 -11.92 -5.89
N THR A 208 -6.72 -11.55 -6.74
CA THR A 208 -7.15 -12.38 -7.85
C THR A 208 -6.09 -12.43 -8.96
N GLU A 209 -6.19 -13.41 -9.88
CA GLU A 209 -5.25 -13.50 -11.00
C GLU A 209 -5.24 -12.24 -11.88
N LYS A 210 -6.37 -11.59 -12.08
CA LYS A 210 -6.44 -10.33 -12.82
C LYS A 210 -5.80 -9.16 -12.07
N GLN A 211 -5.95 -9.11 -10.75
CA GLN A 211 -5.22 -8.13 -9.92
C GLN A 211 -3.72 -8.39 -9.98
N ILE A 212 -3.29 -9.64 -9.94
CA ILE A 212 -1.88 -10.01 -10.10
C ILE A 212 -1.35 -9.53 -11.45
N ASP A 213 -2.06 -9.78 -12.55
CA ASP A 213 -1.68 -9.28 -13.88
C ASP A 213 -1.61 -7.76 -13.94
N TYR A 214 -2.58 -7.09 -13.33
CA TYR A 214 -2.62 -5.63 -13.24
C TYR A 214 -1.38 -5.08 -12.51
N TYR A 215 -1.04 -5.63 -11.35
CA TYR A 215 0.11 -5.20 -10.56
C TYR A 215 1.46 -5.57 -11.21
N ILE A 216 1.57 -6.72 -11.87
CA ILE A 216 2.76 -7.08 -12.64
C ILE A 216 3.03 -6.02 -13.72
N ASN A 217 2.00 -5.66 -14.49
CA ASN A 217 2.12 -4.66 -15.55
C ASN A 217 2.45 -3.26 -15.02
N MET A 218 1.94 -2.91 -13.84
CA MET A 218 2.18 -1.62 -13.21
C MET A 218 3.58 -1.53 -12.60
N TYR A 219 4.01 -2.53 -11.83
CA TYR A 219 5.22 -2.42 -11.00
C TYR A 219 6.50 -2.88 -11.70
N ILE A 220 6.46 -3.91 -12.54
CA ILE A 220 7.68 -4.44 -13.16
C ILE A 220 8.47 -3.36 -13.91
N PRO A 221 7.85 -2.44 -14.69
CA PRO A 221 8.59 -1.38 -15.38
C PRO A 221 9.25 -0.35 -14.45
N MET A 222 8.75 -0.24 -13.21
CA MET A 222 9.24 0.74 -12.22
C MET A 222 10.34 0.18 -11.32
N LEU A 223 10.59 -1.13 -11.35
CA LEU A 223 11.54 -1.77 -10.46
C LEU A 223 12.99 -1.33 -10.73
N ARG A 224 13.72 -1.15 -9.66
CA ARG A 224 15.18 -1.15 -9.63
C ARG A 224 15.63 -2.59 -9.40
N TYR A 225 16.03 -3.27 -10.46
CA TYR A 225 16.36 -4.72 -10.40
C TYR A 225 17.51 -5.05 -9.45
N ASP A 226 18.45 -4.11 -9.25
CA ASP A 226 19.52 -4.21 -8.26
C ASP A 226 19.00 -4.16 -6.80
N LEU A 227 17.80 -3.64 -6.58
CA LEU A 227 17.11 -3.59 -5.28
C LEU A 227 16.07 -4.70 -5.09
N VAL A 228 15.99 -5.64 -6.03
CA VAL A 228 15.12 -6.81 -5.93
C VAL A 228 15.95 -8.04 -5.57
N THR A 229 15.46 -8.82 -4.62
CA THR A 229 16.04 -10.08 -4.21
C THR A 229 14.96 -11.13 -4.13
N LEU A 230 15.16 -12.27 -4.78
CA LEU A 230 14.29 -13.44 -4.58
C LEU A 230 15.09 -14.57 -3.94
N ILE A 231 14.41 -15.34 -3.11
CA ILE A 231 14.91 -16.58 -2.55
C ILE A 231 14.09 -17.70 -3.15
N VAL A 232 14.77 -18.63 -3.79
CA VAL A 232 14.14 -19.80 -4.40
C VAL A 232 14.71 -21.07 -3.82
N ARG A 233 13.91 -22.12 -3.81
CA ARG A 233 14.37 -23.47 -3.47
C ARG A 233 15.11 -24.05 -4.68
N GLU A 234 16.29 -24.66 -4.46
CA GLU A 234 17.13 -25.18 -5.55
C GLU A 234 16.50 -26.36 -6.29
N GLU A 235 15.71 -27.18 -5.59
CA GLU A 235 15.09 -28.39 -6.11
C GLU A 235 14.12 -28.13 -7.26
N ASP A 236 13.26 -27.10 -7.12
CA ASP A 236 12.13 -26.85 -8.02
C ASP A 236 12.01 -25.38 -8.49
N ASN A 237 12.95 -24.54 -8.08
CA ASN A 237 12.93 -23.08 -8.29
C ASN A 237 11.68 -22.37 -7.76
N ALA A 238 10.98 -22.96 -6.79
CA ALA A 238 9.84 -22.32 -6.15
C ALA A 238 10.30 -21.07 -5.37
N VAL A 239 9.58 -19.97 -5.55
CA VAL A 239 9.82 -18.74 -4.77
C VAL A 239 9.35 -18.97 -3.35
N VAL A 240 10.26 -18.85 -2.40
CA VAL A 240 10.00 -19.04 -0.95
C VAL A 240 10.21 -17.76 -0.15
N GLY A 241 10.77 -16.74 -0.77
CA GLY A 241 10.94 -15.43 -0.15
C GLY A 241 11.30 -14.36 -1.16
N PHE A 242 11.00 -13.12 -0.83
CA PHE A 242 11.34 -11.97 -1.66
C PHE A 242 11.60 -10.73 -0.82
N GLY A 243 12.38 -9.83 -1.38
CA GLY A 243 12.59 -8.47 -0.90
C GLY A 243 12.58 -7.53 -2.08
N ILE A 244 11.59 -6.65 -2.13
CA ILE A 244 11.44 -5.61 -3.13
C ILE A 244 11.61 -4.27 -2.43
N SER A 245 12.65 -3.54 -2.85
CA SER A 245 12.95 -2.23 -2.31
C SER A 245 12.96 -1.21 -3.43
N LEU A 246 12.62 0.02 -3.09
CA LEU A 246 12.58 1.14 -4.02
C LEU A 246 13.43 2.31 -3.49
N PRO A 247 14.04 3.11 -4.36
CA PRO A 247 14.55 4.41 -3.94
C PRO A 247 13.40 5.23 -3.35
N ASN A 248 13.64 5.92 -2.24
CA ASN A 248 12.61 6.81 -1.69
C ASN A 248 12.22 7.88 -2.72
N LEU A 249 10.94 7.95 -3.06
CA LEU A 249 10.38 8.85 -4.06
C LEU A 249 9.72 10.10 -3.47
N SER A 250 9.60 10.21 -2.15
CA SER A 250 8.82 11.25 -1.47
C SER A 250 9.14 12.67 -1.93
N ARG A 251 10.41 13.01 -2.06
CA ARG A 251 10.83 14.34 -2.54
C ARG A 251 10.53 14.56 -4.03
N ALA A 252 10.57 13.51 -4.82
CA ALA A 252 10.23 13.58 -6.24
C ALA A 252 8.72 13.78 -6.41
N LEU A 253 7.90 13.04 -5.66
CA LEU A 253 6.44 13.18 -5.63
C LEU A 253 6.00 14.56 -5.14
N GLN A 254 6.64 15.09 -4.10
CA GLN A 254 6.40 16.48 -3.68
C GLN A 254 6.66 17.50 -4.80
N LYS A 255 7.73 17.32 -5.59
CA LYS A 255 8.02 18.17 -6.74
C LYS A 255 7.05 17.98 -7.91
N ALA A 256 6.57 16.76 -8.11
CA ALA A 256 5.57 16.44 -9.11
C ALA A 256 4.18 17.00 -8.77
N ARG A 257 3.91 17.31 -7.48
CA ARG A 257 2.63 17.89 -6.99
C ARG A 257 1.40 17.08 -7.42
N GLY A 258 1.51 15.76 -7.41
CA GLY A 258 0.42 14.85 -7.79
C GLY A 258 0.23 14.64 -9.30
N HIS A 259 1.08 15.19 -10.16
CA HIS A 259 0.95 15.07 -11.62
C HIS A 259 2.20 14.50 -12.28
N MET A 260 2.02 13.50 -13.14
CA MET A 260 3.10 13.00 -14.01
C MET A 260 3.43 13.99 -15.13
N LEU A 261 2.43 14.57 -15.76
CA LEU A 261 2.58 15.49 -16.89
C LEU A 261 2.38 16.96 -16.43
N PRO A 262 3.03 17.95 -17.09
CA PRO A 262 3.99 17.72 -18.18
C PRO A 262 5.41 17.37 -17.73
N PHE A 263 5.82 17.64 -16.48
CA PHE A 263 7.23 17.51 -16.04
C PHE A 263 7.43 16.66 -14.78
N GLY A 264 6.37 16.19 -14.13
CA GLY A 264 6.46 15.40 -12.89
C GLY A 264 7.26 14.10 -13.08
N TRP A 265 7.08 13.43 -14.22
CA TRP A 265 7.81 12.22 -14.58
C TRP A 265 9.34 12.39 -14.58
N ILE A 266 9.85 13.59 -14.88
CA ILE A 266 11.30 13.88 -14.86
C ILE A 266 11.87 13.74 -13.44
N HIS A 267 11.13 14.24 -12.43
CA HIS A 267 11.56 14.15 -11.05
C HIS A 267 11.57 12.70 -10.57
N LEU A 268 10.55 11.92 -10.92
CA LEU A 268 10.44 10.50 -10.57
C LEU A 268 11.53 9.68 -11.27
N LEU A 269 11.70 9.87 -12.58
CA LEU A 269 12.73 9.15 -13.32
C LEU A 269 14.14 9.45 -12.81
N LYS A 270 14.42 10.72 -12.45
CA LYS A 270 15.70 11.11 -11.85
C LYS A 270 15.90 10.42 -10.49
N ALA A 271 14.88 10.37 -9.65
CA ALA A 271 14.96 9.68 -8.35
C ALA A 271 15.19 8.17 -8.53
N LEU A 272 14.47 7.52 -9.44
CA LEU A 272 14.63 6.10 -9.74
C LEU A 272 16.02 5.75 -10.28
N LYS A 273 16.60 6.60 -11.14
CA LYS A 273 17.91 6.32 -11.77
C LYS A 273 19.11 6.80 -10.95
N SER A 274 18.92 7.65 -9.95
CA SER A 274 20.03 8.14 -9.13
C SER A 274 20.48 7.08 -8.10
N LYS A 275 21.67 7.27 -7.53
CA LYS A 275 22.11 6.50 -6.36
C LYS A 275 21.29 6.96 -5.15
N PRO A 276 20.42 6.13 -4.58
CA PRO A 276 19.56 6.54 -3.48
C PRO A 276 20.36 6.72 -2.18
N LYS A 277 19.98 7.73 -1.39
CA LYS A 277 20.45 7.89 0.00
C LYS A 277 19.51 7.20 1.00
N VAL A 278 18.26 7.05 0.61
CA VAL A 278 17.20 6.38 1.37
C VAL A 278 16.54 5.37 0.45
N ILE A 279 16.27 4.19 0.99
CA ILE A 279 15.62 3.08 0.30
C ILE A 279 14.43 2.67 1.16
N ASP A 280 13.26 2.56 0.54
CA ASP A 280 12.07 2.04 1.17
C ASP A 280 12.02 0.52 0.99
N LEU A 281 11.89 -0.22 2.09
CA LEU A 281 11.64 -1.67 2.06
C LEU A 281 10.14 -1.86 1.81
N TYR A 282 9.78 -1.96 0.54
CA TYR A 282 8.39 -1.88 0.11
C TYR A 282 7.62 -3.18 0.37
N LEU A 283 8.15 -4.31 -0.10
CA LEU A 283 7.57 -5.63 0.12
C LEU A 283 8.67 -6.61 0.52
N THR A 284 8.55 -7.21 1.68
CA THR A 284 9.54 -8.16 2.18
C THR A 284 8.85 -9.30 2.91
N ARG A 285 9.17 -10.54 2.50
CA ARG A 285 8.69 -11.75 3.18
C ARG A 285 9.62 -12.95 2.92
N VAL A 286 9.71 -13.81 3.91
CA VAL A 286 10.35 -15.13 3.83
C VAL A 286 9.43 -16.15 4.48
#